data_62bbbede3b27500ee1feae86aace0dcb
#
_entry.id   62bbbede3b27500ee1feae86aace0dcb
#
_cell.length_a   1.000
_cell.length_b   1.000
_cell.length_c   1.000
_cell.angle_alpha   90.00
_cell.angle_beta   90.00
_cell.angle_gamma   90.00
#
_symmetry.space_group_name_H-M   'P 1'
#
loop_
_entity.id
_entity.type
_entity.pdbx_description
1 polymer ?
#
loop_
_entity_poly.entity_id
_entity_poly.type
_entity_poly.pdbx_seq_one_letter_code
_entity_poly.pdbx_strand_id
1 'polypeptide(L)'
;LIVAMLLLLSGVVMAGGQGETSGETQTVVFADGSWDSILVHNRIAAFILENGYGGYEAEYVPGDTIPLFNGLASGDIDVYMESWHSNYLEAYDEKMEEGSIVNLGENLPDGPQGWWIPRYMVDGDSERGIEATAPNLVSVDDLPEYADLFPDPENPGKGRIFVGPPGWKATEISEEIMEEHGLYEDFTAFLPGSGASLAASMKGAYDAGEPWVGYYWEPTAIMYQLDMVRLEGSEFPAADVDILMNAESAEEMPEVREFLSNYGTSVDVNNEFLNVLETEVEDAEEAAEWFLRNREDVWTEWVPDEVAEEVRAALQ
;
A
#
# COMPACT_ATOMS: atom_id res chain seq x y z
N LEU A 1 16.61 55.66 -62.72
CA LEU A 1 15.69 55.66 -61.56
C LEU A 1 16.48 55.27 -60.33
N ILE A 2 16.76 56.26 -59.46
CA ILE A 2 17.50 56.10 -58.22
C ILE A 2 16.45 55.87 -57.13
N VAL A 3 16.52 54.76 -56.38
CA VAL A 3 15.76 54.56 -55.16
C VAL A 3 16.68 54.69 -53.96
N ALA A 4 16.42 55.72 -53.15
CA ALA A 4 17.12 55.99 -51.93
C ALA A 4 16.69 55.02 -50.81
N MET A 5 17.68 54.41 -50.14
CA MET A 5 17.49 53.52 -49.01
C MET A 5 17.62 54.34 -47.72
N LEU A 6 16.53 54.56 -47.02
CA LEU A 6 16.49 55.16 -45.69
C LEU A 6 16.80 54.06 -44.63
N LEU A 7 17.92 54.20 -43.95
CA LEU A 7 18.27 53.42 -42.74
C LEU A 7 17.58 54.04 -41.51
N LEU A 8 16.58 53.36 -40.97
CA LEU A 8 16.03 53.64 -39.65
C LEU A 8 16.77 52.80 -38.59
N LEU A 9 17.57 53.46 -37.78
CA LEU A 9 18.13 52.90 -36.53
C LEU A 9 17.00 52.82 -35.50
N SER A 10 16.51 51.63 -35.25
CA SER A 10 15.62 51.34 -34.09
C SER A 10 16.47 50.91 -32.93
N GLY A 11 16.52 51.73 -31.87
CA GLY A 11 17.18 51.38 -30.63
C GLY A 11 16.48 50.17 -29.95
N VAL A 12 17.24 49.15 -29.64
CA VAL A 12 16.81 48.03 -28.81
C VAL A 12 16.86 48.48 -27.36
N VAL A 13 15.71 48.70 -26.74
CA VAL A 13 15.57 48.81 -25.30
C VAL A 13 15.63 47.38 -24.77
N MET A 14 16.71 47.00 -24.12
CA MET A 14 16.79 45.78 -23.30
C MET A 14 15.91 46.01 -22.06
N ALA A 15 14.66 45.57 -22.11
CA ALA A 15 13.88 45.31 -20.93
C ALA A 15 14.34 43.94 -20.40
N GLY A 16 15.02 43.95 -19.23
CA GLY A 16 15.26 42.72 -18.48
C GLY A 16 13.95 42.15 -18.02
N GLY A 17 13.39 41.24 -18.77
CA GLY A 17 12.35 40.34 -18.32
C GLY A 17 13.04 39.24 -17.52
N GLN A 18 12.72 39.14 -16.23
CA GLN A 18 12.85 37.89 -15.50
C GLN A 18 12.04 36.86 -16.30
N GLY A 19 12.75 35.89 -16.86
CA GLY A 19 12.11 34.76 -17.48
C GLY A 19 11.44 33.91 -16.34
N GLU A 20 10.12 33.99 -16.28
CA GLU A 20 9.37 32.86 -15.77
C GLU A 20 9.68 31.71 -16.73
N THR A 21 10.54 30.80 -16.30
CA THR A 21 10.60 29.47 -16.88
C THR A 21 9.27 28.80 -16.51
N SER A 22 8.28 28.87 -17.40
CA SER A 22 7.21 27.88 -17.41
C SER A 22 7.90 26.56 -17.76
N GLY A 23 8.44 25.85 -16.75
CA GLY A 23 8.84 24.46 -16.89
C GLY A 23 7.61 23.66 -17.35
N GLU A 24 7.80 22.76 -18.30
CA GLU A 24 6.77 21.77 -18.60
C GLU A 24 6.52 20.98 -17.30
N THR A 25 5.24 20.82 -16.92
CA THR A 25 4.85 19.99 -15.78
C THR A 25 5.24 18.54 -16.11
N GLN A 26 5.94 17.89 -15.19
CA GLN A 26 6.38 16.51 -15.35
C GLN A 26 5.40 15.59 -14.63
N THR A 27 4.88 14.59 -15.34
CA THR A 27 3.98 13.59 -14.74
C THR A 27 4.78 12.57 -13.95
N VAL A 28 4.28 12.21 -12.76
CA VAL A 28 4.76 11.10 -11.95
C VAL A 28 3.65 10.07 -11.86
N VAL A 29 3.88 8.87 -12.39
CA VAL A 29 2.91 7.79 -12.46
C VAL A 29 3.10 6.83 -11.28
N PHE A 30 2.09 6.73 -10.43
CA PHE A 30 2.10 5.88 -9.24
C PHE A 30 1.39 4.55 -9.48
N ALA A 31 1.95 3.46 -8.96
CA ALA A 31 1.27 2.18 -8.81
C ALA A 31 0.15 2.30 -7.79
N ASP A 32 -1.10 2.17 -8.19
CA ASP A 32 -2.27 2.34 -7.32
C ASP A 32 -2.89 0.96 -7.01
N GLY A 33 -2.32 0.29 -6.00
CA GLY A 33 -2.78 -1.02 -5.54
C GLY A 33 -4.20 -0.96 -4.94
N SER A 34 -4.82 -2.12 -4.81
CA SER A 34 -6.22 -2.23 -4.35
C SER A 34 -6.38 -2.34 -2.82
N TRP A 35 -5.43 -1.81 -2.04
CA TRP A 35 -5.48 -1.75 -0.57
C TRP A 35 -5.24 -0.34 -0.05
N ASP A 36 -5.86 0.00 1.08
CA ASP A 36 -6.04 1.38 1.52
C ASP A 36 -4.73 2.12 1.82
N SER A 37 -3.72 1.47 2.43
CA SER A 37 -2.48 2.16 2.80
C SER A 37 -1.72 2.70 1.60
N ILE A 38 -1.57 1.93 0.50
CA ILE A 38 -0.89 2.42 -0.70
C ILE A 38 -1.62 3.61 -1.32
N LEU A 39 -2.97 3.60 -1.28
CA LEU A 39 -3.76 4.72 -1.79
C LEU A 39 -3.44 6.00 -1.03
N VAL A 40 -3.37 5.94 0.31
CA VAL A 40 -3.03 7.10 1.14
C VAL A 40 -1.57 7.53 0.92
N HIS A 41 -0.61 6.59 0.89
CA HIS A 41 0.79 6.90 0.62
C HIS A 41 0.99 7.59 -0.73
N ASN A 42 0.34 7.11 -1.78
CA ASN A 42 0.39 7.73 -3.10
C ASN A 42 -0.13 9.18 -3.06
N ARG A 43 -1.24 9.44 -2.36
CA ARG A 43 -1.84 10.79 -2.26
C ARG A 43 -0.99 11.72 -1.39
N ILE A 44 -0.37 11.24 -0.33
CA ILE A 44 0.59 12.03 0.47
C ILE A 44 1.77 12.46 -0.40
N ALA A 45 2.39 11.50 -1.11
CA ALA A 45 3.54 11.79 -1.96
C ALA A 45 3.17 12.73 -3.11
N ALA A 46 2.05 12.50 -3.76
CA ALA A 46 1.52 13.36 -4.82
C ALA A 46 1.28 14.79 -4.35
N PHE A 47 0.60 14.97 -3.21
CA PHE A 47 0.34 16.30 -2.65
C PHE A 47 1.63 17.09 -2.42
N ILE A 48 2.65 16.44 -1.85
CA ILE A 48 3.96 17.07 -1.59
C ILE A 48 4.64 17.45 -2.92
N LEU A 49 4.63 16.58 -3.93
CA LEU A 49 5.23 16.85 -5.23
C LEU A 49 4.53 17.99 -5.97
N GLU A 50 3.21 17.98 -6.01
CA GLU A 50 2.41 18.95 -6.74
C GLU A 50 2.45 20.35 -6.08
N ASN A 51 2.36 20.40 -4.76
CA ASN A 51 2.18 21.64 -4.02
C ASN A 51 3.47 22.11 -3.32
N GLY A 52 4.36 21.22 -2.93
CA GLY A 52 5.60 21.54 -2.24
C GLY A 52 6.74 21.81 -3.23
N TYR A 53 7.08 20.85 -4.07
CA TYR A 53 8.11 21.03 -5.09
C TYR A 53 7.58 21.86 -6.27
N GLY A 54 6.33 21.65 -6.66
CA GLY A 54 5.73 22.26 -7.84
C GLY A 54 6.34 21.74 -9.15
N GLY A 55 5.63 21.91 -10.25
CA GLY A 55 6.11 21.44 -11.56
C GLY A 55 5.91 19.93 -11.79
N TYR A 56 5.24 19.24 -10.88
CA TYR A 56 4.82 17.84 -11.00
C TYR A 56 3.31 17.72 -11.03
N GLU A 57 2.83 16.64 -11.65
CA GLU A 57 1.42 16.22 -11.67
C GLU A 57 1.37 14.70 -11.48
N ALA A 58 0.52 14.21 -10.60
CA ALA A 58 0.40 12.79 -10.31
C ALA A 58 -0.63 12.11 -11.20
N GLU A 59 -0.29 10.93 -11.72
CA GLU A 59 -1.22 9.99 -12.33
C GLU A 59 -1.18 8.65 -11.58
N TYR A 60 -2.29 7.92 -11.59
CA TYR A 60 -2.44 6.68 -10.84
C TYR A 60 -2.86 5.55 -11.77
N VAL A 61 -2.09 4.46 -11.75
CA VAL A 61 -2.40 3.24 -12.51
C VAL A 61 -2.93 2.18 -11.55
N PRO A 62 -4.25 1.90 -11.57
CA PRO A 62 -4.82 0.88 -10.70
C PRO A 62 -4.45 -0.51 -11.18
N GLY A 63 -4.20 -1.43 -10.24
CA GLY A 63 -3.87 -2.80 -10.60
C GLY A 63 -3.59 -3.69 -9.39
N ASP A 64 -3.22 -4.93 -9.71
CA ASP A 64 -2.79 -5.94 -8.75
C ASP A 64 -1.26 -6.02 -8.67
N THR A 65 -0.72 -6.69 -7.66
CA THR A 65 0.71 -6.72 -7.31
C THR A 65 1.64 -6.93 -8.50
N ILE A 66 1.49 -8.03 -9.24
CA ILE A 66 2.43 -8.39 -10.32
C ILE A 66 2.27 -7.52 -11.58
N PRO A 67 1.07 -7.20 -12.08
CA PRO A 67 0.89 -6.22 -13.14
C PRO A 67 1.51 -4.87 -12.84
N LEU A 68 1.33 -4.32 -11.63
CA LEU A 68 1.92 -3.05 -11.20
C LEU A 68 3.44 -3.12 -11.16
N PHE A 69 4.01 -4.19 -10.60
CA PHE A 69 5.45 -4.40 -10.56
C PHE A 69 6.08 -4.51 -11.96
N ASN A 70 5.39 -5.20 -12.88
CA ASN A 70 5.84 -5.26 -14.27
C ASN A 70 5.75 -3.89 -14.96
N GLY A 71 4.70 -3.10 -14.68
CA GLY A 71 4.57 -1.73 -15.16
C GLY A 71 5.71 -0.83 -14.66
N LEU A 72 6.10 -0.95 -13.39
CA LEU A 72 7.26 -0.27 -12.82
C LEU A 72 8.56 -0.66 -13.55
N ALA A 73 8.79 -1.96 -13.73
CA ALA A 73 10.00 -2.45 -14.38
C ALA A 73 10.09 -2.06 -15.87
N SER A 74 8.95 -1.88 -16.55
CA SER A 74 8.90 -1.45 -17.97
C SER A 74 8.94 0.07 -18.17
N GLY A 75 8.75 0.88 -17.12
CA GLY A 75 8.67 2.33 -17.20
C GLY A 75 7.29 2.88 -17.58
N ASP A 76 6.25 2.06 -17.52
CA ASP A 76 4.86 2.52 -17.64
C ASP A 76 4.36 3.13 -16.30
N ILE A 77 5.05 2.83 -15.21
CA ILE A 77 4.86 3.34 -13.85
C ILE A 77 6.21 3.84 -13.33
N ASP A 78 6.24 4.99 -12.67
CA ASP A 78 7.45 5.59 -12.12
C ASP A 78 7.74 5.16 -10.70
N VAL A 79 6.69 5.05 -9.85
CA VAL A 79 6.81 4.86 -8.41
C VAL A 79 5.85 3.79 -7.90
N TYR A 80 6.35 2.94 -7.01
CA TYR A 80 5.58 1.98 -6.24
C TYR A 80 5.83 2.22 -4.74
N MET A 81 4.92 2.97 -4.09
CA MET A 81 5.12 3.46 -2.71
C MET A 81 5.09 2.37 -1.64
N GLU A 82 4.49 1.23 -1.93
CA GLU A 82 4.27 0.17 -0.94
C GLU A 82 4.44 -1.21 -1.59
N SER A 83 5.70 -1.55 -1.87
CA SER A 83 6.07 -2.83 -2.48
C SER A 83 6.34 -3.90 -1.43
N TRP A 84 5.47 -4.88 -1.34
CA TRP A 84 5.63 -6.10 -0.53
C TRP A 84 6.49 -7.13 -1.28
N HIS A 85 7.71 -6.70 -1.69
CA HIS A 85 8.57 -7.44 -2.62
C HIS A 85 9.03 -8.80 -2.08
N SER A 86 9.07 -9.00 -0.77
CA SER A 86 9.34 -10.30 -0.15
C SER A 86 8.36 -11.39 -0.60
N ASN A 87 7.13 -11.03 -0.97
CA ASN A 87 6.14 -11.96 -1.49
C ASN A 87 6.44 -12.42 -2.94
N TYR A 88 7.31 -11.71 -3.68
CA TYR A 88 7.71 -12.03 -5.07
C TYR A 88 9.21 -11.81 -5.30
N LEU A 89 10.02 -12.24 -4.34
CA LEU A 89 11.45 -11.96 -4.25
C LEU A 89 12.24 -12.33 -5.51
N GLU A 90 11.94 -13.47 -6.14
CA GLU A 90 12.63 -13.89 -7.36
C GLU A 90 12.45 -12.88 -8.52
N ALA A 91 11.24 -12.38 -8.71
CA ALA A 91 10.96 -11.37 -9.73
C ALA A 91 11.59 -10.01 -9.37
N TYR A 92 11.57 -9.64 -8.09
CA TYR A 92 12.22 -8.44 -7.59
C TYR A 92 13.75 -8.49 -7.82
N ASP A 93 14.41 -9.58 -7.41
CA ASP A 93 15.86 -9.75 -7.56
C ASP A 93 16.26 -9.69 -9.04
N GLU A 94 15.49 -10.34 -9.94
CA GLU A 94 15.73 -10.29 -11.39
C GLU A 94 15.73 -8.83 -11.89
N LYS A 95 14.75 -8.02 -11.50
CA LYS A 95 14.63 -6.63 -11.97
C LYS A 95 15.67 -5.69 -11.33
N MET A 96 16.07 -5.97 -10.10
CA MET A 96 17.20 -5.27 -9.46
C MET A 96 18.53 -5.59 -10.16
N GLU A 97 18.78 -6.87 -10.50
CA GLU A 97 19.99 -7.29 -11.25
C GLU A 97 20.02 -6.74 -12.69
N GLU A 98 18.87 -6.66 -13.36
CA GLU A 98 18.73 -6.01 -14.66
C GLU A 98 18.95 -4.50 -14.61
N GLY A 99 18.79 -3.88 -13.43
CA GLY A 99 18.89 -2.44 -13.23
C GLY A 99 17.69 -1.68 -13.81
N SER A 100 16.54 -2.30 -13.93
CA SER A 100 15.30 -1.67 -14.41
C SER A 100 14.53 -0.95 -13.31
N ILE A 101 14.79 -1.29 -12.04
CA ILE A 101 14.23 -0.64 -10.86
C ILE A 101 15.32 -0.28 -9.85
N VAL A 102 15.00 0.68 -8.97
CA VAL A 102 15.81 1.04 -7.81
C VAL A 102 14.96 0.97 -6.56
N ASN A 103 15.55 0.46 -5.47
CA ASN A 103 14.95 0.46 -4.15
C ASN A 103 15.39 1.76 -3.44
N LEU A 104 14.43 2.54 -2.96
CA LEU A 104 14.65 3.82 -2.31
C LEU A 104 14.67 3.72 -0.78
N GLY A 105 14.33 2.58 -0.22
CA GLY A 105 14.29 2.32 1.22
C GLY A 105 12.91 1.92 1.74
N GLU A 106 12.86 1.62 3.02
CA GLU A 106 11.64 1.17 3.69
C GLU A 106 10.62 2.31 3.82
N ASN A 107 9.40 2.08 3.30
CA ASN A 107 8.25 2.88 3.68
C ASN A 107 7.77 2.49 5.07
N LEU A 108 7.67 1.17 5.33
CA LEU A 108 7.12 0.61 6.55
C LEU A 108 7.93 -0.60 6.99
N PRO A 109 8.56 -0.58 8.17
CA PRO A 109 9.24 -1.74 8.72
C PRO A 109 8.24 -2.74 9.33
N ASP A 110 8.55 -4.02 9.24
CA ASP A 110 7.90 -5.12 9.95
C ASP A 110 6.37 -5.22 9.76
N GLY A 111 5.89 -5.46 8.53
CA GLY A 111 4.48 -5.75 8.25
C GLY A 111 4.14 -7.24 8.45
N PRO A 112 3.57 -7.69 9.60
CA PRO A 112 3.23 -9.09 9.77
C PRO A 112 2.07 -9.50 8.87
N GLN A 113 2.28 -10.60 8.15
CA GLN A 113 1.29 -11.25 7.31
C GLN A 113 1.06 -12.70 7.76
N GLY A 114 -0.09 -13.26 7.47
CA GLY A 114 -0.38 -14.67 7.79
C GLY A 114 -1.87 -14.96 7.83
N TRP A 115 -2.21 -16.14 8.34
CA TRP A 115 -3.60 -16.47 8.63
C TRP A 115 -3.93 -16.19 10.08
N TRP A 116 -5.06 -15.54 10.27
CA TRP A 116 -5.52 -15.05 11.54
C TRP A 116 -6.86 -15.69 11.90
N ILE A 117 -7.08 -15.85 13.21
CA ILE A 117 -8.36 -16.24 13.80
C ILE A 117 -8.71 -15.27 14.93
N PRO A 118 -10.00 -15.04 15.24
CA PRO A 118 -10.39 -14.31 16.44
C PRO A 118 -9.85 -14.96 17.72
N ARG A 119 -9.21 -14.17 18.59
CA ARG A 119 -8.64 -14.67 19.85
C ARG A 119 -9.67 -15.35 20.73
N TYR A 120 -10.93 -14.91 20.71
CA TYR A 120 -11.99 -15.54 21.50
C TYR A 120 -12.25 -17.01 21.12
N MET A 121 -11.82 -17.47 19.96
CA MET A 121 -11.89 -18.88 19.61
C MET A 121 -10.97 -19.74 20.48
N VAL A 122 -9.82 -19.18 20.87
CA VAL A 122 -8.80 -19.85 21.69
C VAL A 122 -9.06 -19.64 23.19
N ASP A 123 -9.26 -18.38 23.59
CA ASP A 123 -9.31 -17.98 25.00
C ASP A 123 -10.73 -17.77 25.53
N GLY A 124 -11.73 -17.69 24.64
CA GLY A 124 -13.06 -17.21 24.98
C GLY A 124 -13.09 -15.70 25.17
N ASP A 125 -14.29 -15.15 25.37
CA ASP A 125 -14.51 -13.75 25.73
C ASP A 125 -15.65 -13.67 26.75
N SER A 126 -15.28 -13.54 28.01
CA SER A 126 -16.24 -13.53 29.11
C SER A 126 -17.10 -12.25 29.14
N GLU A 127 -16.62 -11.13 28.61
CA GLU A 127 -17.36 -9.87 28.57
C GLU A 127 -18.48 -9.95 27.53
N ARG A 128 -18.22 -10.62 26.42
CA ARG A 128 -19.19 -10.86 25.34
C ARG A 128 -19.97 -12.17 25.54
N GLY A 129 -19.62 -12.99 26.53
CA GLY A 129 -20.25 -14.28 26.80
C GLY A 129 -19.94 -15.35 25.75
N ILE A 130 -18.76 -15.29 25.12
CA ILE A 130 -18.31 -16.24 24.10
C ILE A 130 -17.41 -17.30 24.78
N GLU A 131 -17.75 -18.58 24.60
CA GLU A 131 -16.90 -19.68 25.06
C GLU A 131 -15.82 -20.01 24.03
N ALA A 132 -14.66 -20.47 24.50
CA ALA A 132 -13.58 -20.92 23.63
C ALA A 132 -14.03 -22.13 22.81
N THR A 133 -14.03 -22.01 21.49
CA THR A 133 -14.47 -23.08 20.56
C THR A 133 -13.29 -23.90 20.02
N ALA A 134 -12.07 -23.35 20.03
CA ALA A 134 -10.86 -23.97 19.50
C ALA A 134 -9.63 -23.69 20.41
N PRO A 135 -9.64 -24.11 21.70
CA PRO A 135 -8.61 -23.75 22.67
C PRO A 135 -7.21 -24.31 22.36
N ASN A 136 -7.10 -25.25 21.43
CA ASN A 136 -5.83 -25.86 21.05
C ASN A 136 -5.45 -25.52 19.57
N LEU A 137 -6.18 -24.63 18.90
CA LEU A 137 -5.86 -24.20 17.56
C LEU A 137 -4.72 -23.17 17.61
N VAL A 138 -3.50 -23.62 17.34
CA VAL A 138 -2.26 -22.82 17.42
C VAL A 138 -1.63 -22.67 16.04
N SER A 139 -1.71 -23.71 15.21
CA SER A 139 -1.06 -23.76 13.90
C SER A 139 -2.01 -24.15 12.77
N VAL A 140 -1.57 -23.96 11.54
CA VAL A 140 -2.30 -24.41 10.35
C VAL A 140 -2.50 -25.94 10.33
N ASP A 141 -1.57 -26.70 10.93
CA ASP A 141 -1.66 -28.16 11.02
C ASP A 141 -2.80 -28.64 11.93
N ASP A 142 -3.26 -27.78 12.84
CA ASP A 142 -4.38 -28.10 13.74
C ASP A 142 -5.75 -27.87 13.06
N LEU A 143 -5.81 -27.07 11.98
CA LEU A 143 -7.06 -26.68 11.32
C LEU A 143 -7.97 -27.84 10.92
N PRO A 144 -7.47 -29.00 10.42
CA PRO A 144 -8.33 -30.13 10.05
C PRO A 144 -9.24 -30.63 11.18
N GLU A 145 -8.79 -30.54 12.45
CA GLU A 145 -9.59 -30.95 13.61
C GLU A 145 -10.78 -30.00 13.87
N TYR A 146 -10.73 -28.78 13.31
CA TYR A 146 -11.70 -27.71 13.52
C TYR A 146 -12.47 -27.31 12.25
N ALA A 147 -12.37 -28.08 11.15
CA ALA A 147 -13.00 -27.74 9.87
C ALA A 147 -14.50 -27.46 9.99
N ASP A 148 -15.21 -28.17 10.86
CA ASP A 148 -16.64 -27.98 11.11
C ASP A 148 -17.01 -26.62 11.70
N LEU A 149 -16.03 -25.88 12.28
CA LEU A 149 -16.24 -24.52 12.80
C LEU A 149 -16.29 -23.47 11.70
N PHE A 150 -15.76 -23.77 10.51
CA PHE A 150 -15.61 -22.84 9.39
C PHE A 150 -16.43 -23.30 8.15
N PRO A 151 -17.72 -23.62 8.28
CA PRO A 151 -18.45 -24.31 7.21
C PRO A 151 -18.43 -23.52 5.89
N ASP A 152 -18.18 -24.24 4.78
CA ASP A 152 -18.31 -23.65 3.44
C ASP A 152 -19.72 -23.89 2.89
N PRO A 153 -20.57 -22.83 2.74
CA PRO A 153 -21.92 -22.97 2.21
C PRO A 153 -21.98 -23.50 0.78
N GLU A 154 -20.90 -23.31 0.01
CA GLU A 154 -20.83 -23.72 -1.40
C GLU A 154 -20.29 -25.15 -1.55
N ASN A 155 -19.55 -25.64 -0.55
CA ASN A 155 -18.97 -26.99 -0.54
C ASN A 155 -19.31 -27.72 0.77
N PRO A 156 -20.54 -28.24 0.92
CA PRO A 156 -20.98 -28.90 2.13
C PRO A 156 -20.05 -30.06 2.54
N GLY A 157 -19.61 -30.03 3.79
CA GLY A 157 -18.67 -30.99 4.36
C GLY A 157 -17.22 -30.59 4.32
N LYS A 158 -16.93 -29.36 3.86
CA LYS A 158 -15.62 -28.72 3.97
C LYS A 158 -15.71 -27.42 4.77
N GLY A 159 -14.59 -27.06 5.36
CA GLY A 159 -14.37 -25.71 5.88
C GLY A 159 -13.99 -24.72 4.76
N ARG A 160 -14.03 -23.44 5.08
CA ARG A 160 -13.61 -22.34 4.21
C ARG A 160 -12.48 -21.57 4.85
N ILE A 161 -11.39 -21.34 4.09
CA ILE A 161 -10.31 -20.41 4.46
C ILE A 161 -10.34 -19.24 3.48
N PHE A 162 -10.34 -18.00 3.99
CA PHE A 162 -10.27 -16.79 3.17
C PHE A 162 -8.81 -16.54 2.79
N VAL A 163 -8.43 -16.80 1.54
CA VAL A 163 -7.01 -16.76 1.10
C VAL A 163 -6.57 -15.42 0.52
N GLY A 164 -7.49 -14.51 0.32
CA GLY A 164 -7.26 -13.18 -0.24
C GLY A 164 -7.94 -12.97 -1.59
N PRO A 165 -7.98 -11.70 -2.08
CA PRO A 165 -8.57 -11.37 -3.37
C PRO A 165 -7.77 -11.94 -4.54
N PRO A 166 -8.41 -12.25 -5.68
CA PRO A 166 -7.70 -12.63 -6.90
C PRO A 166 -6.72 -11.52 -7.34
N GLY A 167 -5.53 -11.92 -7.76
CA GLY A 167 -4.51 -11.02 -8.26
C GLY A 167 -3.51 -10.51 -7.22
N TRP A 168 -3.79 -10.72 -5.93
CA TRP A 168 -2.79 -10.49 -4.89
C TRP A 168 -1.78 -11.65 -4.84
N LYS A 169 -0.49 -11.33 -4.71
CA LYS A 169 0.54 -12.37 -4.54
C LYS A 169 0.33 -13.15 -3.24
N ALA A 170 -0.15 -12.49 -2.19
CA ALA A 170 -0.52 -13.12 -0.92
C ALA A 170 -1.57 -14.24 -1.08
N THR A 171 -2.46 -14.13 -2.08
CA THR A 171 -3.44 -15.17 -2.38
C THR A 171 -2.76 -16.43 -2.91
N GLU A 172 -1.82 -16.30 -3.82
CA GLU A 172 -1.05 -17.43 -4.35
C GLU A 172 -0.26 -18.12 -3.24
N ILE A 173 0.41 -17.34 -2.36
CA ILE A 173 1.16 -17.87 -1.20
C ILE A 173 0.20 -18.61 -0.25
N SER A 174 -0.99 -18.07 0.01
CA SER A 174 -1.99 -18.73 0.83
C SER A 174 -2.45 -20.08 0.22
N GLU A 175 -2.61 -20.14 -1.10
CA GLU A 175 -2.95 -21.40 -1.78
C GLU A 175 -1.79 -22.41 -1.73
N GLU A 176 -0.53 -21.96 -1.82
CA GLU A 176 0.67 -22.78 -1.62
C GLU A 176 0.71 -23.35 -0.19
N ILE A 177 0.45 -22.56 0.85
CA ILE A 177 0.35 -23.01 2.24
C ILE A 177 -0.73 -24.10 2.37
N MET A 178 -1.91 -23.90 1.75
CA MET A 178 -2.96 -24.92 1.77
C MET A 178 -2.52 -26.25 1.12
N GLU A 179 -1.73 -26.20 0.06
CA GLU A 179 -1.22 -27.39 -0.62
C GLU A 179 -0.15 -28.08 0.21
N GLU A 180 0.82 -27.33 0.77
CA GLU A 180 1.94 -27.86 1.56
C GLU A 180 1.45 -28.56 2.84
N HIS A 181 0.42 -28.02 3.49
CA HIS A 181 -0.18 -28.59 4.70
C HIS A 181 -1.33 -29.56 4.42
N GLY A 182 -1.64 -29.87 3.15
CA GLY A 182 -2.66 -30.83 2.76
C GLY A 182 -4.11 -30.41 3.11
N LEU A 183 -4.33 -29.11 3.34
CA LEU A 183 -5.62 -28.58 3.84
C LEU A 183 -6.77 -28.70 2.85
N TYR A 184 -6.47 -28.89 1.55
CA TYR A 184 -7.51 -29.09 0.54
C TYR A 184 -8.36 -30.36 0.73
N GLU A 185 -7.97 -31.29 1.63
CA GLU A 185 -8.81 -32.43 1.99
C GLU A 185 -10.04 -31.97 2.77
N ASP A 186 -9.86 -31.04 3.72
CA ASP A 186 -10.88 -30.61 4.68
C ASP A 186 -11.41 -29.19 4.41
N PHE A 187 -10.71 -28.38 3.62
CA PHE A 187 -11.04 -26.98 3.35
C PHE A 187 -11.11 -26.65 1.87
N THR A 188 -11.76 -25.53 1.59
CA THR A 188 -11.72 -24.82 0.30
C THR A 188 -11.06 -23.46 0.46
N ALA A 189 -10.24 -23.08 -0.51
CA ALA A 189 -9.76 -21.72 -0.63
C ALA A 189 -10.90 -20.82 -1.12
N PHE A 190 -11.22 -19.79 -0.36
CA PHE A 190 -12.23 -18.81 -0.76
C PHE A 190 -11.55 -17.48 -1.10
N LEU A 191 -11.80 -17.02 -2.33
CA LEU A 191 -11.27 -15.77 -2.85
C LEU A 191 -12.34 -14.67 -2.73
N PRO A 192 -12.27 -13.77 -1.75
CA PRO A 192 -13.15 -12.61 -1.67
C PRO A 192 -12.92 -11.70 -2.89
N GLY A 193 -13.95 -11.00 -3.33
CA GLY A 193 -13.88 -10.19 -4.55
C GLY A 193 -12.98 -8.95 -4.45
N SER A 194 -12.59 -8.55 -3.24
CA SER A 194 -11.71 -7.39 -2.96
C SER A 194 -11.17 -7.43 -1.54
N GLY A 195 -10.18 -6.57 -1.23
CA GLY A 195 -9.69 -6.35 0.14
C GLY A 195 -10.80 -5.88 1.09
N ALA A 196 -11.67 -4.98 0.65
CA ALA A 196 -12.84 -4.56 1.43
C ALA A 196 -13.80 -5.71 1.74
N SER A 197 -14.01 -6.64 0.79
CA SER A 197 -14.84 -7.84 1.04
C SER A 197 -14.17 -8.81 2.03
N LEU A 198 -12.84 -8.92 1.99
CA LEU A 198 -12.06 -9.71 2.94
C LEU A 198 -12.20 -9.12 4.36
N ALA A 199 -11.96 -7.81 4.51
CA ALA A 199 -12.12 -7.06 5.76
C ALA A 199 -13.54 -7.21 6.33
N ALA A 200 -14.56 -6.99 5.50
CA ALA A 200 -15.96 -7.10 5.90
C ALA A 200 -16.32 -8.51 6.37
N SER A 201 -15.76 -9.57 5.76
CA SER A 201 -15.98 -10.95 6.18
C SER A 201 -15.42 -11.22 7.59
N MET A 202 -14.18 -10.75 7.84
CA MET A 202 -13.51 -10.88 9.14
C MET A 202 -14.26 -10.10 10.22
N LYS A 203 -14.54 -8.82 9.95
CA LYS A 203 -15.26 -7.96 10.90
C LYS A 203 -16.66 -8.48 11.21
N GLY A 204 -17.40 -8.91 10.19
CA GLY A 204 -18.75 -9.45 10.36
C GLY A 204 -18.78 -10.69 11.26
N ALA A 205 -17.86 -11.63 11.06
CA ALA A 205 -17.71 -12.80 11.92
C ALA A 205 -17.28 -12.41 13.34
N TYR A 206 -16.30 -11.51 13.46
CA TYR A 206 -15.83 -11.03 14.76
C TYR A 206 -16.96 -10.37 15.58
N ASP A 207 -17.71 -9.45 14.98
CA ASP A 207 -18.82 -8.74 15.65
C ASP A 207 -19.94 -9.71 16.07
N ALA A 208 -20.20 -10.75 15.26
CA ALA A 208 -21.18 -11.79 15.57
C ALA A 208 -20.69 -12.82 16.60
N GLY A 209 -19.40 -12.83 16.93
CA GLY A 209 -18.79 -13.87 17.79
C GLY A 209 -18.69 -15.22 17.08
N GLU A 210 -18.64 -15.23 15.76
CA GLU A 210 -18.56 -16.42 14.91
C GLU A 210 -17.11 -16.75 14.54
N PRO A 211 -16.78 -18.03 14.30
CA PRO A 211 -15.46 -18.42 13.81
C PRO A 211 -15.13 -17.83 12.46
N TRP A 212 -13.88 -17.41 12.30
CA TRP A 212 -13.30 -16.96 11.03
C TRP A 212 -11.86 -17.39 10.95
N VAL A 213 -11.36 -17.76 9.77
CA VAL A 213 -9.95 -18.03 9.49
C VAL A 213 -9.59 -17.54 8.09
N GLY A 214 -8.48 -16.81 7.97
CA GLY A 214 -8.00 -16.37 6.67
C GLY A 214 -6.79 -15.48 6.73
N TYR A 215 -6.31 -15.13 5.54
CA TYR A 215 -5.21 -14.20 5.33
C TYR A 215 -5.59 -12.79 5.76
N TYR A 216 -4.68 -12.16 6.48
CA TYR A 216 -4.69 -10.73 6.70
C TYR A 216 -3.28 -10.23 7.03
N TRP A 217 -3.13 -8.90 7.18
CA TRP A 217 -1.83 -8.26 7.44
C TRP A 217 -1.98 -7.06 8.37
N GLU A 218 -0.86 -6.61 8.92
CA GLU A 218 -0.74 -5.34 9.64
C GLU A 218 0.31 -4.46 8.96
N PRO A 219 0.17 -3.12 9.02
CA PRO A 219 -0.85 -2.35 9.74
C PRO A 219 -2.15 -2.23 8.93
N THR A 220 -3.28 -2.35 9.62
CA THR A 220 -4.60 -1.99 9.07
C THR A 220 -5.50 -1.51 10.20
N ALA A 221 -6.40 -0.58 9.92
CA ALA A 221 -7.34 -0.06 10.91
C ALA A 221 -8.15 -1.19 11.58
N ILE A 222 -8.57 -2.18 10.79
CA ILE A 222 -9.38 -3.29 11.30
C ILE A 222 -8.59 -4.20 12.24
N MET A 223 -7.32 -4.52 11.94
CA MET A 223 -6.49 -5.35 12.82
C MET A 223 -6.16 -4.64 14.14
N TYR A 224 -6.07 -3.33 14.12
CA TYR A 224 -5.94 -2.54 15.35
C TYR A 224 -7.21 -2.60 16.23
N GLN A 225 -8.39 -2.75 15.63
CA GLN A 225 -9.67 -2.80 16.32
C GLN A 225 -10.05 -4.19 16.83
N LEU A 226 -9.56 -5.25 16.17
CA LEU A 226 -9.94 -6.63 16.44
C LEU A 226 -8.83 -7.37 17.20
N ASP A 227 -9.21 -8.10 18.24
CA ASP A 227 -8.25 -8.97 18.95
C ASP A 227 -8.11 -10.31 18.21
N MET A 228 -7.13 -10.37 17.32
CA MET A 228 -6.85 -11.51 16.47
C MET A 228 -5.57 -12.21 16.90
N VAL A 229 -5.42 -13.49 16.56
CA VAL A 229 -4.18 -14.25 16.76
C VAL A 229 -3.78 -14.91 15.45
N ARG A 230 -2.48 -14.82 15.11
CA ARG A 230 -1.93 -15.46 13.92
C ARG A 230 -1.62 -16.93 14.19
N LEU A 231 -1.97 -17.79 13.25
CA LEU A 231 -1.63 -19.20 13.29
C LEU A 231 -0.17 -19.44 12.92
N GLU A 232 0.54 -20.29 13.68
CA GLU A 232 1.86 -20.78 13.32
C GLU A 232 1.78 -21.62 12.03
N GLY A 233 2.84 -21.62 11.22
CA GLY A 233 2.86 -22.32 9.94
C GLY A 233 2.13 -21.59 8.82
N SER A 234 1.58 -20.39 9.09
CA SER A 234 1.00 -19.50 8.09
C SER A 234 1.91 -18.30 7.79
N GLU A 235 3.17 -18.41 8.14
CA GLU A 235 4.11 -17.30 8.00
C GLU A 235 4.37 -17.00 6.52
N PHE A 236 4.16 -15.75 6.18
CA PHE A 236 4.66 -15.17 4.95
C PHE A 236 6.12 -14.77 5.10
N PRO A 237 6.87 -14.58 4.01
CA PRO A 237 8.19 -13.99 4.09
C PRO A 237 8.16 -12.71 4.92
N ALA A 238 9.18 -12.48 5.75
CA ALA A 238 9.30 -11.24 6.51
C ALA A 238 9.17 -10.06 5.52
N ALA A 239 8.24 -9.16 5.80
CA ALA A 239 7.90 -8.12 4.84
C ALA A 239 8.63 -6.82 5.21
N ASP A 240 9.73 -6.56 4.50
CA ASP A 240 10.19 -5.20 4.31
C ASP A 240 9.28 -4.60 3.21
N VAL A 241 8.61 -3.52 3.56
CA VAL A 241 7.70 -2.83 2.62
C VAL A 241 8.43 -1.60 2.11
N ASP A 242 8.95 -1.71 0.89
CA ASP A 242 9.85 -0.73 0.33
C ASP A 242 9.17 0.18 -0.71
N ILE A 243 9.76 1.36 -0.88
CA ILE A 243 9.47 2.25 -2.00
C ILE A 243 10.39 1.88 -3.15
N LEU A 244 9.79 1.55 -4.29
CA LEU A 244 10.53 1.27 -5.51
C LEU A 244 10.27 2.35 -6.55
N MET A 245 11.28 2.62 -7.38
CA MET A 245 11.16 3.53 -8.51
C MET A 245 11.74 2.89 -9.77
N ASN A 246 11.15 3.20 -10.92
CA ASN A 246 11.76 2.86 -12.19
C ASN A 246 13.14 3.51 -12.31
N ALA A 247 14.14 2.80 -12.84
CA ALA A 247 15.51 3.28 -12.83
C ALA A 247 15.73 4.50 -13.74
N GLU A 248 15.09 4.56 -14.91
CA GLU A 248 15.16 5.69 -15.84
C GLU A 248 14.46 6.91 -15.23
N SER A 249 13.26 6.73 -14.67
CA SER A 249 12.52 7.78 -13.97
C SER A 249 13.31 8.34 -12.78
N ALA A 250 14.04 7.50 -12.05
CA ALA A 250 14.89 7.92 -10.93
C ALA A 250 16.10 8.76 -11.37
N GLU A 251 16.57 8.61 -12.61
CA GLU A 251 17.61 9.46 -13.21
C GLU A 251 17.03 10.76 -13.77
N GLU A 252 15.81 10.71 -14.33
CA GLU A 252 15.12 11.86 -14.92
C GLU A 252 14.50 12.80 -13.87
N MET A 253 14.10 12.25 -12.71
CA MET A 253 13.44 12.97 -11.61
C MET A 253 14.24 12.88 -10.29
N PRO A 254 15.44 13.47 -10.21
CA PRO A 254 16.31 13.34 -9.04
C PRO A 254 15.71 13.94 -7.76
N GLU A 255 14.85 14.97 -7.85
CA GLU A 255 14.15 15.55 -6.69
C GLU A 255 13.10 14.59 -6.13
N VAL A 256 12.33 13.93 -7.00
CA VAL A 256 11.37 12.88 -6.61
C VAL A 256 12.10 11.72 -5.93
N ARG A 257 13.19 11.25 -6.52
CA ARG A 257 14.03 10.21 -5.95
C ARG A 257 14.57 10.58 -4.57
N GLU A 258 15.10 11.81 -4.40
CA GLU A 258 15.63 12.28 -3.12
C GLU A 258 14.53 12.35 -2.06
N PHE A 259 13.41 12.94 -2.39
CA PHE A 259 12.23 13.00 -1.51
C PHE A 259 11.79 11.60 -1.07
N LEU A 260 11.55 10.70 -2.02
CA LEU A 260 11.07 9.35 -1.72
C LEU A 260 12.12 8.48 -1.00
N SER A 261 13.42 8.78 -1.15
CA SER A 261 14.46 8.12 -0.37
C SER A 261 14.49 8.53 1.11
N ASN A 262 13.89 9.67 1.44
CA ASN A 262 13.73 10.13 2.83
C ASN A 262 12.35 9.78 3.41
N TYR A 263 11.42 9.35 2.56
CA TYR A 263 10.06 8.98 2.98
C TYR A 263 10.11 7.71 3.83
N GLY A 264 9.40 7.71 4.94
CA GLY A 264 9.29 6.53 5.79
C GLY A 264 8.25 6.75 6.87
N THR A 265 7.54 5.69 7.23
CA THR A 265 6.46 5.72 8.21
C THR A 265 6.66 4.63 9.28
N SER A 266 5.70 4.44 10.14
CA SER A 266 5.68 3.36 11.14
C SER A 266 4.28 2.72 11.17
N VAL A 267 4.18 1.55 11.80
CA VAL A 267 2.90 0.87 12.04
C VAL A 267 1.89 1.80 12.73
N ASP A 268 2.33 2.55 13.76
CA ASP A 268 1.46 3.46 14.49
C ASP A 268 0.94 4.61 13.60
N VAL A 269 1.81 5.19 12.78
CA VAL A 269 1.45 6.25 11.83
C VAL A 269 0.44 5.75 10.79
N ASN A 270 0.69 4.56 10.25
CA ASN A 270 -0.24 3.95 9.29
C ASN A 270 -1.60 3.64 9.93
N ASN A 271 -1.61 3.06 11.12
CA ASN A 271 -2.85 2.79 11.86
C ASN A 271 -3.67 4.06 12.11
N GLU A 272 -2.99 5.19 12.36
CA GLU A 272 -3.65 6.47 12.61
C GLU A 272 -4.37 6.98 11.37
N PHE A 273 -3.70 7.14 10.22
CA PHE A 273 -4.36 7.64 9.02
C PHE A 273 -5.36 6.64 8.41
N LEU A 274 -5.13 5.33 8.56
CA LEU A 274 -6.08 4.31 8.13
C LEU A 274 -7.35 4.32 8.98
N ASN A 275 -7.23 4.56 10.30
CA ASN A 275 -8.40 4.73 11.13
C ASN A 275 -9.20 5.99 10.74
N VAL A 276 -8.52 7.08 10.38
CA VAL A 276 -9.16 8.29 9.87
C VAL A 276 -9.87 8.04 8.55
N LEU A 277 -9.23 7.34 7.62
CA LEU A 277 -9.84 6.93 6.34
C LEU A 277 -11.13 6.13 6.56
N GLU A 278 -11.14 5.23 7.55
CA GLU A 278 -12.32 4.39 7.83
C GLU A 278 -13.45 5.16 8.54
N THR A 279 -13.12 6.17 9.37
CA THR A 279 -14.09 6.72 10.35
C THR A 279 -14.42 8.20 10.17
N GLU A 280 -13.57 8.99 9.52
CA GLU A 280 -13.67 10.45 9.57
C GLU A 280 -13.74 11.12 8.19
N VAL A 281 -13.21 10.49 7.14
CA VAL A 281 -13.09 11.08 5.80
C VAL A 281 -13.69 10.15 4.73
N GLU A 282 -13.85 10.66 3.49
CA GLU A 282 -14.55 9.92 2.44
C GLU A 282 -13.60 9.12 1.53
N ASP A 283 -12.35 9.57 1.38
CA ASP A 283 -11.38 8.99 0.46
C ASP A 283 -9.92 9.16 0.90
N ALA A 284 -9.00 8.59 0.13
CA ALA A 284 -7.57 8.61 0.40
C ALA A 284 -6.94 10.01 0.23
N GLU A 285 -7.49 10.87 -0.60
CA GLU A 285 -7.09 12.26 -0.77
C GLU A 285 -7.33 13.04 0.54
N GLU A 286 -8.51 12.92 1.13
CA GLU A 286 -8.84 13.55 2.39
C GLU A 286 -8.01 12.99 3.56
N ALA A 287 -7.73 11.68 3.56
CA ALA A 287 -6.86 11.04 4.54
C ALA A 287 -5.40 11.55 4.43
N ALA A 288 -4.90 11.74 3.22
CA ALA A 288 -3.58 12.31 2.97
C ALA A 288 -3.49 13.77 3.45
N GLU A 289 -4.49 14.60 3.14
CA GLU A 289 -4.54 15.96 3.65
C GLU A 289 -4.64 16.02 5.17
N TRP A 290 -5.43 15.10 5.78
CA TRP A 290 -5.49 14.99 7.23
C TRP A 290 -4.11 14.65 7.82
N PHE A 291 -3.41 13.68 7.24
CA PHE A 291 -2.07 13.31 7.66
C PHE A 291 -1.11 14.50 7.59
N LEU A 292 -1.07 15.20 6.47
CA LEU A 292 -0.19 16.36 6.26
C LEU A 292 -0.47 17.50 7.24
N ARG A 293 -1.74 17.69 7.67
CA ARG A 293 -2.11 18.70 8.67
C ARG A 293 -1.77 18.28 10.10
N ASN A 294 -1.82 16.99 10.42
CA ASN A 294 -1.75 16.52 11.80
C ASN A 294 -0.42 15.86 12.17
N ARG A 295 0.36 15.44 11.18
CA ARG A 295 1.63 14.73 11.39
C ARG A 295 2.82 15.44 10.75
N GLU A 296 2.88 16.77 10.94
CA GLU A 296 4.04 17.57 10.53
C GLU A 296 5.35 17.05 11.14
N ASP A 297 5.30 16.47 12.33
CA ASP A 297 6.41 15.84 13.02
C ASP A 297 7.04 14.67 12.23
N VAL A 298 6.31 14.11 11.29
CA VAL A 298 6.77 12.99 10.44
C VAL A 298 7.23 13.50 9.07
N TRP A 299 6.33 14.09 8.29
CA TRP A 299 6.62 14.38 6.87
C TRP A 299 7.59 15.55 6.64
N THR A 300 7.74 16.47 7.60
CA THR A 300 8.72 17.55 7.44
C THR A 300 10.17 17.08 7.46
N GLU A 301 10.43 15.89 7.99
CA GLU A 301 11.76 15.27 7.94
C GLU A 301 12.10 14.71 6.53
N TRP A 302 11.12 14.57 5.64
CA TRP A 302 11.30 14.01 4.30
C TRP A 302 11.71 15.03 3.25
N VAL A 303 11.47 16.31 3.53
CA VAL A 303 11.59 17.40 2.55
C VAL A 303 12.40 18.57 3.09
N PRO A 304 13.02 19.38 2.21
CA PRO A 304 13.63 20.65 2.62
C PRO A 304 12.61 21.61 3.25
N ASP A 305 13.09 22.49 4.15
CA ASP A 305 12.24 23.49 4.85
C ASP A 305 11.39 24.34 3.89
N GLU A 306 11.95 24.73 2.73
CA GLU A 306 11.26 25.51 1.70
C GLU A 306 10.07 24.76 1.09
N VAL A 307 10.23 23.47 0.84
CA VAL A 307 9.15 22.60 0.34
C VAL A 307 8.07 22.44 1.42
N ALA A 308 8.49 22.26 2.67
CA ALA A 308 7.54 22.16 3.79
C ALA A 308 6.72 23.44 3.97
N GLU A 309 7.28 24.63 3.73
CA GLU A 309 6.55 25.90 3.78
C GLU A 309 5.46 25.97 2.69
N GLU A 310 5.78 25.54 1.46
CA GLU A 310 4.80 25.53 0.35
C GLU A 310 3.68 24.52 0.61
N VAL A 311 3.99 23.31 1.10
CA VAL A 311 2.97 22.32 1.48
C VAL A 311 2.03 22.89 2.55
N ARG A 312 2.56 23.53 3.61
CA ARG A 312 1.73 24.18 4.64
C ARG A 312 0.85 25.29 4.08
N ALA A 313 1.35 26.04 3.09
CA ALA A 313 0.58 27.09 2.44
C ALA A 313 -0.58 26.53 1.61
N ALA A 314 -0.37 25.42 0.94
CA ALA A 314 -1.40 24.73 0.15
C ALA A 314 -2.50 24.10 1.02
N LEU A 315 -2.19 23.71 2.26
CA LEU A 315 -3.13 23.12 3.21
C LEU A 315 -4.05 24.15 3.91
N GLN A 316 -3.84 25.46 3.76
CA GLN A 316 -4.64 26.51 4.40
C GLN A 316 -5.95 26.78 3.66
#